data_e5e2b42c560db6ca0cd31a56b6fd73ba
#
_entry.id   e5e2b42c560db6ca0cd31a56b6fd73ba
#
_cell.length_a   1.000
_cell.length_b   1.000
_cell.length_c   1.000
_cell.angle_alpha   90.00
_cell.angle_beta   90.00
_cell.angle_gamma   90.00
#
_symmetry.space_group_name_H-M   'P 1'
#
loop_
_entity.id
_entity.type
_entity.pdbx_description
1 polymer ?
#
loop_
_entity_poly.entity_id
_entity_poly.type
_entity_poly.pdbx_seq_one_letter_code
_entity_poly.pdbx_strand_id
1 'polypeptide(L)'
;MLSKNQVKLIQKLQQKKYRNELNLFIVEGKKSIVEFLQAGYRLELLIATEVFATALNGQPITLVSKEELRKVSSLKNPDEGLAIFHQRQHKGILQEGVILALDNVQDPGNLGTLIRLCDWFGIETLICNSQTVDCYNPKVVQATMGSLTRVAVHYVDLAGFLATCTLPLYAMDLDGENLYTTEFPEDCVLILGNEANGISLEVRALADGIITIPRFGKLQQTESLNVAMAGAIVVSQVRKLDN
;
A
#
# COMPACT_ATOMS: atom_id res chain seq x y z
N MET A 1 -4.61 2.03 -32.34
CA MET A 1 -3.77 3.27 -32.20
C MET A 1 -4.33 4.12 -31.08
N LEU A 2 -3.48 4.58 -30.16
CA LEU A 2 -3.88 5.46 -29.04
C LEU A 2 -4.23 6.86 -29.56
N SER A 3 -5.33 7.42 -29.07
CA SER A 3 -5.66 8.82 -29.34
C SER A 3 -4.75 9.76 -28.53
N LYS A 4 -4.56 11.00 -29.02
CA LYS A 4 -3.80 12.03 -28.31
C LYS A 4 -4.36 12.28 -26.90
N ASN A 5 -5.67 12.20 -26.70
CA ASN A 5 -6.32 12.40 -25.41
C ASN A 5 -6.01 11.26 -24.43
N GLN A 6 -6.00 10.00 -24.88
CA GLN A 6 -5.63 8.85 -24.06
C GLN A 6 -4.17 8.95 -23.60
N VAL A 7 -3.24 9.28 -24.51
CA VAL A 7 -1.83 9.50 -24.13
C VAL A 7 -1.69 10.60 -23.10
N LYS A 8 -2.36 11.75 -23.30
CA LYS A 8 -2.33 12.87 -22.37
C LYS A 8 -2.92 12.51 -20.98
N LEU A 9 -4.00 11.71 -20.96
CA LEU A 9 -4.59 11.22 -19.70
C LEU A 9 -3.61 10.35 -18.95
N ILE A 10 -2.99 9.34 -19.59
CA ILE A 10 -2.00 8.45 -18.97
C ILE A 10 -0.83 9.27 -18.39
N GLN A 11 -0.31 10.23 -19.15
CA GLN A 11 0.78 11.10 -18.68
C GLN A 11 0.39 11.94 -17.46
N LYS A 12 -0.82 12.50 -17.43
CA LYS A 12 -1.33 13.27 -16.29
C LYS A 12 -1.42 12.42 -15.03
N LEU A 13 -1.89 11.18 -15.14
CA LEU A 13 -2.09 10.29 -13.99
C LEU A 13 -0.79 9.83 -13.32
N GLN A 14 0.37 10.09 -13.91
CA GLN A 14 1.66 9.93 -13.22
C GLN A 14 1.80 10.89 -12.01
N GLN A 15 1.06 12.00 -11.99
CA GLN A 15 1.12 13.01 -10.94
C GLN A 15 -0.06 12.87 -9.96
N LYS A 16 0.21 12.91 -8.64
CA LYS A 16 -0.80 12.82 -7.56
C LYS A 16 -1.94 13.82 -7.73
N LYS A 17 -1.62 15.07 -8.12
CA LYS A 17 -2.62 16.13 -8.36
C LYS A 17 -3.75 15.65 -9.29
N TYR A 18 -3.39 15.11 -10.44
CA TYR A 18 -4.39 14.70 -11.44
C TYR A 18 -5.09 13.40 -11.08
N ARG A 19 -4.44 12.50 -10.34
CA ARG A 19 -5.11 11.31 -9.82
C ARG A 19 -6.24 11.69 -8.87
N ASN A 20 -5.98 12.65 -7.98
CA ASN A 20 -6.99 13.14 -7.02
C ASN A 20 -8.08 13.96 -7.72
N GLU A 21 -7.72 14.84 -8.66
CA GLU A 21 -8.68 15.67 -9.41
C GLU A 21 -9.66 14.81 -10.23
N LEU A 22 -9.15 13.75 -10.86
CA LEU A 22 -9.94 12.89 -11.75
C LEU A 22 -10.49 11.64 -11.04
N ASN A 23 -10.05 11.35 -9.81
CA ASN A 23 -10.32 10.11 -9.08
C ASN A 23 -9.95 8.85 -9.89
N LEU A 24 -8.84 8.91 -10.63
CA LEU A 24 -8.34 7.86 -11.50
C LEU A 24 -6.92 7.45 -11.13
N PHE A 25 -6.55 6.20 -11.46
CA PHE A 25 -5.18 5.72 -11.32
C PHE A 25 -4.82 4.68 -12.37
N ILE A 26 -3.52 4.43 -12.52
CA ILE A 26 -2.98 3.51 -13.53
C ILE A 26 -2.63 2.18 -12.87
N VAL A 27 -2.97 1.10 -13.57
CA VAL A 27 -2.52 -0.28 -13.28
C VAL A 27 -1.83 -0.82 -14.51
N GLU A 28 -0.59 -1.31 -14.35
CA GLU A 28 0.18 -1.93 -15.42
C GLU A 28 0.46 -3.40 -15.12
N GLY A 29 0.52 -4.22 -16.17
CA GLY A 29 0.79 -5.66 -16.09
C GLY A 29 -0.46 -6.52 -16.03
N LYS A 30 -0.43 -7.64 -16.79
CA LYS A 30 -1.57 -8.55 -16.97
C LYS A 30 -2.21 -9.00 -15.67
N LYS A 31 -1.39 -9.50 -14.75
CA LYS A 31 -1.87 -10.07 -13.48
C LYS A 31 -2.62 -9.01 -12.67
N SER A 32 -2.00 -7.85 -12.46
CA SER A 32 -2.62 -6.77 -11.68
C SER A 32 -3.92 -6.27 -12.33
N ILE A 33 -3.94 -6.06 -13.65
CA ILE A 33 -5.15 -5.63 -14.36
C ILE A 33 -6.29 -6.62 -14.15
N VAL A 34 -6.04 -7.93 -14.29
CA VAL A 34 -7.05 -8.97 -14.08
C VAL A 34 -7.58 -8.96 -12.64
N GLU A 35 -6.70 -8.82 -11.63
CA GLU A 35 -7.12 -8.74 -10.23
C GLU A 35 -8.03 -7.52 -9.96
N PHE A 36 -7.70 -6.35 -10.49
CA PHE A 36 -8.55 -5.16 -10.34
C PHE A 36 -9.90 -5.31 -11.04
N LEU A 37 -9.94 -5.93 -12.23
CA LEU A 37 -11.19 -6.23 -12.92
C LEU A 37 -12.06 -7.21 -12.12
N GLN A 38 -11.49 -8.29 -11.62
CA GLN A 38 -12.18 -9.31 -10.80
C GLN A 38 -12.68 -8.74 -9.47
N ALA A 39 -11.93 -7.82 -8.87
CA ALA A 39 -12.34 -7.11 -7.67
C ALA A 39 -13.44 -6.06 -7.92
N GLY A 40 -13.93 -5.91 -9.15
CA GLY A 40 -15.01 -5.00 -9.50
C GLY A 40 -14.64 -3.52 -9.44
N TYR A 41 -13.38 -3.16 -9.67
CA TYR A 41 -13.00 -1.76 -9.85
C TYR A 41 -13.58 -1.23 -11.15
N ARG A 42 -14.16 -0.02 -11.11
CA ARG A 42 -14.73 0.62 -12.29
C ARG A 42 -13.62 0.97 -13.27
N LEU A 43 -13.70 0.38 -14.46
CA LEU A 43 -12.74 0.60 -15.54
C LEU A 43 -13.07 1.91 -16.26
N GLU A 44 -12.06 2.73 -16.53
CA GLU A 44 -12.13 3.94 -17.37
C GLU A 44 -11.52 3.70 -18.75
N LEU A 45 -10.36 3.05 -18.82
CA LEU A 45 -9.64 2.76 -20.05
C LEU A 45 -8.85 1.47 -19.89
N LEU A 46 -8.90 0.61 -20.92
CA LEU A 46 -8.05 -0.56 -21.02
C LEU A 46 -7.36 -0.58 -22.38
N ILE A 47 -6.04 -0.58 -22.37
CA ILE A 47 -5.21 -0.77 -23.54
C ILE A 47 -4.43 -2.06 -23.41
N ALA A 48 -4.43 -2.87 -24.46
CA ALA A 48 -3.78 -4.18 -24.45
C ALA A 48 -3.23 -4.54 -25.82
N THR A 49 -2.20 -5.39 -25.85
CA THR A 49 -1.80 -6.07 -27.08
C THR A 49 -2.81 -7.14 -27.46
N GLU A 50 -2.80 -7.61 -28.70
CA GLU A 50 -3.69 -8.69 -29.17
C GLU A 50 -3.58 -9.94 -28.28
N VAL A 51 -2.36 -10.30 -27.87
CA VAL A 51 -2.11 -11.47 -27.03
C VAL A 51 -2.83 -11.38 -25.70
N PHE A 52 -2.82 -10.23 -25.03
CA PHE A 52 -3.52 -10.06 -23.77
C PHE A 52 -5.03 -9.84 -23.94
N ALA A 53 -5.44 -9.18 -25.02
CA ALA A 53 -6.84 -8.93 -25.31
C ALA A 53 -7.67 -10.23 -25.44
N THR A 54 -7.09 -11.30 -25.96
CA THR A 54 -7.76 -12.61 -26.07
C THR A 54 -8.13 -13.23 -24.72
N ALA A 55 -7.42 -12.86 -23.66
CA ALA A 55 -7.69 -13.32 -22.28
C ALA A 55 -8.71 -12.46 -21.53
N LEU A 56 -9.12 -11.32 -22.11
CA LEU A 56 -9.98 -10.31 -21.47
C LEU A 56 -11.37 -10.28 -22.12
N ASN A 57 -12.17 -11.32 -21.88
CA ASN A 57 -13.51 -11.43 -22.44
C ASN A 57 -14.45 -10.31 -21.95
N GLY A 58 -15.17 -9.68 -22.90
CA GLY A 58 -16.27 -8.76 -22.60
C GLY A 58 -15.88 -7.35 -22.14
N GLN A 59 -14.59 -6.99 -22.13
CA GLN A 59 -14.14 -5.65 -21.78
C GLN A 59 -13.94 -4.77 -23.01
N PRO A 60 -14.25 -3.46 -22.94
CA PRO A 60 -13.92 -2.52 -24.01
C PRO A 60 -12.41 -2.28 -24.04
N ILE A 61 -11.72 -2.82 -25.07
CA ILE A 61 -10.26 -2.78 -25.19
C ILE A 61 -9.84 -1.88 -26.34
N THR A 62 -8.89 -1.00 -26.11
CA THR A 62 -8.14 -0.33 -27.17
C THR A 62 -6.91 -1.16 -27.50
N LEU A 63 -6.90 -1.79 -28.68
CA LEU A 63 -5.76 -2.58 -29.15
C LEU A 63 -4.57 -1.68 -29.50
N VAL A 64 -3.39 -2.07 -29.06
CA VAL A 64 -2.12 -1.36 -29.30
C VAL A 64 -1.01 -2.33 -29.68
N SER A 65 0.01 -1.83 -30.37
CA SER A 65 1.26 -2.56 -30.55
C SER A 65 2.14 -2.46 -29.30
N LYS A 66 3.14 -3.35 -29.18
CA LYS A 66 4.12 -3.29 -28.09
C LYS A 66 4.90 -1.95 -28.08
N GLU A 67 5.16 -1.40 -29.24
CA GLU A 67 5.82 -0.10 -29.41
C GLU A 67 4.93 1.06 -28.92
N GLU A 68 3.65 1.01 -29.20
CA GLU A 68 2.69 2.00 -28.70
C GLU A 68 2.54 1.91 -27.19
N LEU A 69 2.49 0.70 -26.62
CA LEU A 69 2.41 0.48 -25.17
C LEU A 69 3.68 1.02 -24.47
N ARG A 70 4.86 0.77 -25.02
CA ARG A 70 6.14 1.29 -24.48
C ARG A 70 6.20 2.81 -24.38
N LYS A 71 5.51 3.54 -25.27
CA LYS A 71 5.51 5.02 -25.25
C LYS A 71 4.73 5.61 -24.08
N VAL A 72 3.81 4.85 -23.49
CA VAL A 72 2.93 5.34 -22.42
C VAL A 72 3.13 4.63 -21.09
N SER A 73 3.80 3.49 -21.09
CA SER A 73 4.12 2.72 -19.88
C SER A 73 5.24 3.36 -19.07
N SER A 74 5.15 3.27 -17.76
CA SER A 74 6.21 3.63 -16.82
C SER A 74 7.21 2.48 -16.56
N LEU A 75 6.90 1.28 -17.03
CA LEU A 75 7.73 0.09 -16.84
C LEU A 75 8.86 0.02 -17.87
N LYS A 76 10.04 -0.41 -17.44
CA LYS A 76 11.17 -0.70 -18.36
C LYS A 76 10.81 -1.76 -19.40
N ASN A 77 10.06 -2.78 -18.96
CA ASN A 77 9.56 -3.86 -19.81
C ASN A 77 8.05 -3.95 -19.63
N PRO A 78 7.25 -3.22 -20.41
CA PRO A 78 5.79 -3.27 -20.33
C PRO A 78 5.25 -4.68 -20.58
N ASP A 79 4.36 -5.14 -19.70
CA ASP A 79 3.75 -6.47 -19.79
C ASP A 79 2.34 -6.39 -20.37
N GLU A 80 2.27 -6.33 -21.68
CA GLU A 80 1.09 -6.57 -22.54
C GLU A 80 -0.12 -5.65 -22.33
N GLY A 81 -0.21 -4.85 -21.23
CA GLY A 81 -1.36 -3.97 -21.03
C GLY A 81 -1.17 -2.91 -19.94
N LEU A 82 -2.01 -1.87 -20.06
CA LEU A 82 -2.18 -0.79 -19.09
C LEU A 82 -3.67 -0.50 -18.98
N ALA A 83 -4.14 -0.36 -17.75
CA ALA A 83 -5.53 0.03 -17.46
C ALA A 83 -5.58 1.28 -16.60
N ILE A 84 -6.65 2.04 -16.74
CA ILE A 84 -7.00 3.15 -15.85
C ILE A 84 -8.29 2.77 -15.15
N PHE A 85 -8.26 2.82 -13.82
CA PHE A 85 -9.41 2.54 -12.98
C PHE A 85 -9.79 3.78 -12.16
N HIS A 86 -11.06 3.82 -11.73
CA HIS A 86 -11.50 4.78 -10.72
C HIS A 86 -10.97 4.38 -9.35
N GLN A 87 -10.53 5.36 -8.56
CA GLN A 87 -10.16 5.16 -7.17
C GLN A 87 -11.37 4.69 -6.37
N ARG A 88 -11.15 3.79 -5.42
CA ARG A 88 -12.19 3.33 -4.49
C ARG A 88 -12.10 4.17 -3.22
N GLN A 89 -13.24 4.65 -2.76
CA GLN A 89 -13.37 5.26 -1.44
C GLN A 89 -13.86 4.21 -0.45
N HIS A 90 -13.12 3.99 0.61
CA HIS A 90 -13.50 3.13 1.71
C HIS A 90 -14.35 3.94 2.71
N LYS A 91 -15.47 3.34 3.19
CA LYS A 91 -16.37 3.98 4.13
C LYS A 91 -16.04 3.51 5.55
N GLY A 92 -15.70 4.48 6.42
CA GLY A 92 -15.41 4.19 7.82
C GLY A 92 -14.13 3.38 8.03
N ILE A 93 -13.69 3.32 9.25
CA ILE A 93 -12.57 2.49 9.70
C ILE A 93 -13.16 1.60 10.80
N LEU A 94 -13.19 0.30 10.56
CA LEU A 94 -13.58 -0.66 11.58
C LEU A 94 -12.41 -0.80 12.56
N GLN A 95 -12.71 -0.68 13.86
CA GLN A 95 -11.74 -0.85 14.93
C GLN A 95 -11.86 -2.28 15.47
N GLU A 96 -11.41 -3.24 14.65
CA GLU A 96 -11.39 -4.67 14.99
C GLU A 96 -10.20 -5.34 14.30
N GLY A 97 -9.71 -6.40 14.87
CA GLY A 97 -8.54 -7.14 14.42
C GLY A 97 -7.26 -6.32 14.53
N VAL A 98 -6.23 -6.76 13.82
CA VAL A 98 -4.97 -6.04 13.72
C VAL A 98 -5.06 -4.96 12.67
N ILE A 99 -4.80 -3.73 13.04
CA ILE A 99 -4.71 -2.58 12.14
C ILE A 99 -3.24 -2.16 12.02
N LEU A 100 -2.78 -1.91 10.81
CA LEU A 100 -1.46 -1.33 10.59
C LEU A 100 -1.60 0.17 10.37
N ALA A 101 -0.86 0.99 11.12
CA ALA A 101 -0.83 2.44 11.01
C ALA A 101 0.55 2.93 10.58
N LEU A 102 0.61 3.81 9.59
CA LEU A 102 1.85 4.31 9.00
C LEU A 102 2.00 5.82 9.21
N ASP A 103 3.04 6.18 9.94
CA ASP A 103 3.40 7.58 10.17
C ASP A 103 4.50 8.00 9.20
N ASN A 104 4.12 8.67 8.10
CA ASN A 104 5.02 9.28 7.14
C ASN A 104 5.95 8.29 6.39
N VAL A 105 5.44 7.14 5.99
CA VAL A 105 6.17 6.21 5.10
C VAL A 105 6.16 6.76 3.68
N GLN A 106 7.33 7.18 3.18
CA GLN A 106 7.44 7.94 1.92
C GLN A 106 7.88 7.09 0.73
N ASP A 107 8.59 5.98 0.94
CA ASP A 107 9.04 5.13 -0.16
C ASP A 107 7.89 4.30 -0.76
N PRO A 108 7.65 4.41 -2.09
CA PRO A 108 6.57 3.67 -2.74
C PRO A 108 6.73 2.15 -2.69
N GLY A 109 7.96 1.66 -2.69
CA GLY A 109 8.25 0.22 -2.59
C GLY A 109 7.89 -0.32 -1.21
N ASN A 110 8.23 0.43 -0.15
CA ASN A 110 7.89 0.09 1.22
C ASN A 110 6.37 0.06 1.44
N LEU A 111 5.64 1.10 1.03
CA LEU A 111 4.18 1.10 1.14
C LEU A 111 3.56 -0.07 0.38
N GLY A 112 3.97 -0.31 -0.86
CA GLY A 112 3.45 -1.44 -1.64
C GLY A 112 3.74 -2.79 -1.01
N THR A 113 4.92 -2.96 -0.38
CA THR A 113 5.28 -4.17 0.35
C THR A 113 4.46 -4.33 1.62
N LEU A 114 4.21 -3.25 2.36
CA LEU A 114 3.34 -3.27 3.55
C LEU A 114 1.88 -3.60 3.20
N ILE A 115 1.35 -3.08 2.08
CA ILE A 115 0.01 -3.48 1.60
C ILE A 115 -0.04 -4.98 1.27
N ARG A 116 1.01 -5.55 0.64
CA ARG A 116 1.09 -7.00 0.40
C ARG A 116 1.19 -7.80 1.69
N LEU A 117 1.92 -7.28 2.67
CA LEU A 117 2.03 -7.88 3.98
C LEU A 117 0.66 -7.94 4.68
N CYS A 118 -0.09 -6.85 4.64
CA CYS A 118 -1.45 -6.79 5.18
C CYS A 118 -2.33 -7.88 4.53
N ASP A 119 -2.35 -7.95 3.20
CA ASP A 119 -3.10 -8.97 2.46
C ASP A 119 -2.69 -10.41 2.86
N TRP A 120 -1.38 -10.66 2.98
CA TRP A 120 -0.86 -11.99 3.35
C TRP A 120 -1.29 -12.44 4.73
N PHE A 121 -1.33 -11.54 5.71
CA PHE A 121 -1.66 -11.82 7.10
C PHE A 121 -3.13 -11.52 7.45
N GLY A 122 -4.00 -11.26 6.47
CA GLY A 122 -5.42 -10.99 6.70
C GLY A 122 -5.69 -9.68 7.45
N ILE A 123 -4.82 -8.68 7.30
CA ILE A 123 -5.02 -7.32 7.81
C ILE A 123 -5.78 -6.54 6.74
N GLU A 124 -7.04 -6.26 6.97
CA GLU A 124 -7.89 -5.62 5.98
C GLU A 124 -7.78 -4.08 5.99
N THR A 125 -7.29 -3.50 7.09
CA THR A 125 -7.24 -2.05 7.31
C THR A 125 -5.80 -1.56 7.47
N LEU A 126 -5.40 -0.62 6.60
CA LEU A 126 -4.16 0.13 6.67
C LEU A 126 -4.46 1.62 6.80
N ILE A 127 -3.94 2.26 7.84
CA ILE A 127 -4.15 3.68 8.11
C ILE A 127 -2.85 4.44 7.85
N CYS A 128 -2.95 5.54 7.13
CA CYS A 128 -1.81 6.38 6.77
C CYS A 128 -2.10 7.83 7.17
N ASN A 129 -1.08 8.56 7.59
CA ASN A 129 -1.19 10.01 7.63
C ASN A 129 -1.10 10.61 6.22
N SER A 130 -1.43 11.88 6.07
CA SER A 130 -1.45 12.59 4.79
C SER A 130 -0.08 12.71 4.10
N GLN A 131 1.01 12.55 4.85
CA GLN A 131 2.39 12.63 4.38
C GLN A 131 2.91 11.28 3.86
N THR A 132 2.25 10.18 4.19
CA THR A 132 2.56 8.87 3.60
C THR A 132 2.29 8.91 2.09
N VAL A 133 3.15 8.25 1.33
CA VAL A 133 3.04 8.19 -0.13
C VAL A 133 1.67 7.67 -0.57
N ASP A 134 1.12 8.24 -1.64
CA ASP A 134 -0.19 7.90 -2.17
C ASP A 134 -0.24 6.42 -2.64
N CYS A 135 -1.20 5.64 -2.13
CA CYS A 135 -1.38 4.23 -2.48
C CYS A 135 -1.70 4.01 -3.96
N TYR A 136 -2.25 5.02 -4.64
CA TYR A 136 -2.49 5.01 -6.08
C TYR A 136 -1.32 5.54 -6.92
N ASN A 137 -0.17 5.85 -6.29
CA ASN A 137 1.07 6.09 -7.03
C ASN A 137 1.40 4.86 -7.90
N PRO A 138 1.72 5.00 -9.21
CA PRO A 138 1.98 3.87 -10.09
C PRO A 138 3.03 2.88 -9.56
N LYS A 139 4.07 3.37 -8.86
CA LYS A 139 5.08 2.51 -8.26
C LYS A 139 4.54 1.73 -7.05
N VAL A 140 3.65 2.33 -6.24
CA VAL A 140 2.97 1.63 -5.14
C VAL A 140 2.06 0.56 -5.73
N VAL A 141 1.18 0.92 -6.67
CA VAL A 141 0.26 -0.02 -7.32
C VAL A 141 1.02 -1.22 -7.90
N GLN A 142 2.16 -0.96 -8.58
CA GLN A 142 3.02 -2.02 -9.10
C GLN A 142 3.57 -2.92 -7.99
N ALA A 143 4.05 -2.33 -6.89
CA ALA A 143 4.66 -3.07 -5.79
C ALA A 143 3.63 -3.90 -4.99
N THR A 144 2.35 -3.51 -4.98
CA THR A 144 1.28 -4.27 -4.31
C THR A 144 0.96 -5.60 -4.98
N MET A 145 1.29 -5.78 -6.26
CA MET A 145 0.99 -7.00 -7.03
C MET A 145 -0.49 -7.42 -6.98
N GLY A 146 -1.41 -6.43 -6.88
CA GLY A 146 -2.85 -6.65 -6.78
C GLY A 146 -3.44 -6.62 -5.37
N SER A 147 -2.64 -6.70 -4.31
CA SER A 147 -3.13 -6.70 -2.92
C SER A 147 -3.92 -5.45 -2.54
N LEU A 148 -3.71 -4.32 -3.23
CA LEU A 148 -4.51 -3.10 -3.05
C LEU A 148 -6.02 -3.31 -3.31
N THR A 149 -6.42 -4.39 -3.94
CA THR A 149 -7.82 -4.74 -4.16
C THR A 149 -8.50 -5.30 -2.92
N ARG A 150 -7.74 -5.80 -1.93
CA ARG A 150 -8.19 -6.51 -0.72
C ARG A 150 -7.91 -5.75 0.57
N VAL A 151 -7.00 -4.78 0.54
CA VAL A 151 -6.63 -3.97 1.71
C VAL A 151 -7.19 -2.56 1.56
N ALA A 152 -7.97 -2.13 2.54
CA ALA A 152 -8.51 -0.77 2.61
C ALA A 152 -7.45 0.19 3.15
N VAL A 153 -6.97 1.11 2.30
CA VAL A 153 -6.00 2.14 2.69
C VAL A 153 -6.72 3.45 2.98
N HIS A 154 -6.63 3.92 4.22
CA HIS A 154 -7.26 5.15 4.68
C HIS A 154 -6.21 6.23 4.96
N TYR A 155 -6.43 7.43 4.44
CA TYR A 155 -5.61 8.61 4.74
C TYR A 155 -6.37 9.51 5.69
N VAL A 156 -5.84 9.69 6.91
CA VAL A 156 -6.50 10.45 7.99
C VAL A 156 -5.53 11.41 8.68
N ASP A 157 -6.06 12.27 9.52
CA ASP A 157 -5.29 12.85 10.62
C ASP A 157 -4.96 11.72 11.62
N LEU A 158 -3.73 11.20 11.54
CA LEU A 158 -3.33 9.99 12.27
C LEU A 158 -3.38 10.21 13.78
N ALA A 159 -2.87 11.33 14.27
CA ALA A 159 -2.90 11.62 15.70
C ALA A 159 -4.32 11.78 16.22
N GLY A 160 -5.18 12.52 15.50
CA GLY A 160 -6.60 12.65 15.83
C GLY A 160 -7.35 11.33 15.82
N PHE A 161 -7.07 10.43 14.86
CA PHE A 161 -7.64 9.09 14.83
C PHE A 161 -7.19 8.25 16.03
N LEU A 162 -5.88 8.18 16.30
CA LEU A 162 -5.31 7.39 17.40
C LEU A 162 -5.78 7.88 18.75
N ALA A 163 -5.92 9.19 18.95
CA ALA A 163 -6.42 9.77 20.22
C ALA A 163 -7.88 9.34 20.55
N THR A 164 -8.64 8.89 19.56
CA THR A 164 -10.03 8.42 19.71
C THR A 164 -10.19 6.92 19.48
N CYS A 165 -9.10 6.23 19.17
CA CYS A 165 -9.09 4.79 18.95
C CYS A 165 -9.34 4.06 20.28
N THR A 166 -10.15 2.99 20.23
CA THR A 166 -10.46 2.19 21.42
C THR A 166 -9.59 0.95 21.53
N LEU A 167 -8.80 0.64 20.50
CA LEU A 167 -7.88 -0.48 20.50
C LEU A 167 -6.54 -0.11 21.14
N PRO A 168 -5.85 -1.06 21.77
CA PRO A 168 -4.47 -0.86 22.26
C PRO A 168 -3.52 -0.46 21.11
N LEU A 169 -2.67 0.54 21.37
CA LEU A 169 -1.77 1.15 20.41
C LEU A 169 -0.32 0.76 20.71
N TYR A 170 0.34 0.08 19.77
CA TYR A 170 1.74 -0.33 19.90
C TYR A 170 2.61 0.38 18.86
N ALA A 171 3.54 1.21 19.31
CA ALA A 171 4.49 1.91 18.47
C ALA A 171 5.80 1.11 18.34
N MET A 172 6.23 0.91 17.09
CA MET A 172 7.49 0.21 16.80
C MET A 172 8.64 1.19 16.80
N ASP A 173 9.53 1.09 17.80
CA ASP A 173 10.68 1.98 17.97
C ASP A 173 11.93 1.19 18.39
N LEU A 174 13.07 1.87 18.52
CA LEU A 174 14.34 1.26 18.87
C LEU A 174 14.51 1.04 20.39
N ASP A 175 13.77 1.79 21.19
CA ASP A 175 13.80 1.77 22.65
C ASP A 175 12.42 1.38 23.22
N GLY A 176 12.16 0.10 23.31
CA GLY A 176 10.89 -0.43 23.76
C GLY A 176 11.02 -1.80 24.42
N GLU A 177 9.89 -2.38 24.75
CA GLU A 177 9.80 -3.76 25.21
C GLU A 177 10.16 -4.73 24.10
N ASN A 178 10.73 -5.87 24.46
CA ASN A 178 11.16 -6.87 23.49
C ASN A 178 9.95 -7.52 22.80
N LEU A 179 9.87 -7.37 21.47
CA LEU A 179 8.81 -7.94 20.62
C LEU A 179 8.55 -9.43 20.92
N TYR A 180 9.58 -10.22 21.14
CA TYR A 180 9.46 -11.69 21.28
C TYR A 180 8.95 -12.14 22.66
N THR A 181 8.88 -11.25 23.62
CA THR A 181 8.36 -11.51 24.98
C THR A 181 7.08 -10.73 25.27
N THR A 182 6.67 -9.84 24.37
CA THR A 182 5.41 -9.09 24.49
C THR A 182 4.24 -9.94 24.05
N GLU A 183 3.18 -9.95 24.84
CA GLU A 183 1.88 -10.51 24.47
C GLU A 183 1.00 -9.43 23.85
N PHE A 184 0.42 -9.72 22.69
CA PHE A 184 -0.47 -8.80 22.00
C PHE A 184 -1.91 -9.31 22.07
N PRO A 185 -2.90 -8.41 22.24
CA PRO A 185 -4.30 -8.77 22.10
C PRO A 185 -4.64 -9.07 20.62
N GLU A 186 -5.75 -9.78 20.40
CA GLU A 186 -6.27 -10.07 19.05
C GLU A 186 -6.56 -8.80 18.25
N ASP A 187 -7.09 -7.78 18.94
CA ASP A 187 -7.41 -6.48 18.35
C ASP A 187 -6.39 -5.45 18.82
N CYS A 188 -5.62 -4.86 17.91
CA CYS A 188 -4.64 -3.82 18.23
C CYS A 188 -4.25 -2.99 17.01
N VAL A 189 -3.63 -1.85 17.25
CA VAL A 189 -2.99 -1.02 16.22
C VAL A 189 -1.48 -1.12 16.34
N LEU A 190 -0.82 -1.52 15.25
CA LEU A 190 0.64 -1.54 15.12
C LEU A 190 1.07 -0.29 14.35
N ILE A 191 1.88 0.57 14.96
CA ILE A 191 2.29 1.85 14.38
C ILE A 191 3.74 1.73 13.90
N LEU A 192 3.96 2.00 12.61
CA LEU A 192 5.28 2.04 11.98
C LEU A 192 5.60 3.47 11.53
N GLY A 193 6.82 3.91 11.76
CA GLY A 193 7.27 5.26 11.44
C GLY A 193 8.04 5.39 10.14
N ASN A 194 8.47 6.61 9.86
CA ASN A 194 9.33 6.98 8.76
C ASN A 194 10.72 6.33 8.89
N GLU A 195 11.34 5.98 7.76
CA GLU A 195 12.63 5.30 7.71
C GLU A 195 13.80 6.11 8.29
N ALA A 196 13.72 7.44 8.19
CA ALA A 196 14.77 8.33 8.66
C ALA A 196 14.49 8.93 10.04
N ASN A 197 13.23 9.26 10.33
CA ASN A 197 12.84 10.04 11.50
C ASN A 197 12.05 9.21 12.55
N GLY A 198 11.73 7.94 12.24
CA GLY A 198 10.89 7.11 13.11
C GLY A 198 9.44 7.60 13.18
N ILE A 199 8.80 7.35 14.30
CA ILE A 199 7.44 7.78 14.61
C ILE A 199 7.49 9.20 15.17
N SER A 200 6.57 10.08 14.75
CA SER A 200 6.47 11.45 15.27
C SER A 200 6.20 11.45 16.79
N LEU A 201 6.72 12.45 17.50
CA LEU A 201 6.55 12.55 18.94
C LEU A 201 5.07 12.59 19.37
N GLU A 202 4.23 13.24 18.57
CA GLU A 202 2.79 13.32 18.80
C GLU A 202 2.14 11.93 18.74
N VAL A 203 2.40 11.15 17.70
CA VAL A 203 1.87 9.79 17.53
C VAL A 203 2.45 8.84 18.58
N ARG A 204 3.75 8.93 18.87
CA ARG A 204 4.43 8.12 19.87
C ARG A 204 3.86 8.31 21.28
N ALA A 205 3.49 9.54 21.63
CA ALA A 205 2.92 9.86 22.93
C ALA A 205 1.51 9.26 23.17
N LEU A 206 0.83 8.83 22.10
CA LEU A 206 -0.49 8.19 22.18
C LEU A 206 -0.39 6.66 22.35
N ALA A 207 0.80 6.05 22.16
CA ALA A 207 0.96 4.61 22.24
C ALA A 207 0.86 4.11 23.67
N ASP A 208 0.12 3.02 23.87
CA ASP A 208 0.03 2.29 25.14
C ASP A 208 1.30 1.49 25.42
N GLY A 209 1.99 1.03 24.37
CA GLY A 209 3.25 0.30 24.46
C GLY A 209 4.23 0.69 23.35
N ILE A 210 5.52 0.75 23.72
CA ILE A 210 6.62 0.91 22.76
C ILE A 210 7.31 -0.45 22.63
N ILE A 211 7.42 -0.95 21.40
CA ILE A 211 7.93 -2.29 21.13
C ILE A 211 9.17 -2.21 20.24
N THR A 212 10.18 -2.98 20.56
CA THR A 212 11.42 -3.05 19.80
C THR A 212 11.71 -4.46 19.26
N ILE A 213 12.26 -4.52 18.06
CA ILE A 213 12.89 -5.71 17.52
C ILE A 213 14.33 -5.72 18.04
N PRO A 214 14.73 -6.68 18.90
CA PRO A 214 16.06 -6.68 19.51
C PRO A 214 17.18 -6.76 18.47
N ARG A 215 18.28 -6.04 18.73
CA ARG A 215 19.51 -6.14 17.94
C ARG A 215 20.39 -7.24 18.50
N PHE A 216 20.61 -8.29 17.73
CA PHE A 216 21.47 -9.43 18.15
C PHE A 216 22.94 -9.29 17.76
N GLY A 217 23.27 -8.35 16.88
CA GLY A 217 24.62 -8.13 16.41
C GLY A 217 25.52 -7.51 17.51
N LYS A 218 26.76 -7.99 17.63
CA LYS A 218 27.73 -7.49 18.64
C LYS A 218 28.07 -6.01 18.47
N LEU A 219 28.15 -5.51 17.26
CA LEU A 219 28.55 -4.12 16.96
C LEU A 219 27.39 -3.13 16.99
N GLN A 220 26.16 -3.58 16.75
CA GLN A 220 24.92 -2.80 16.74
C GLN A 220 25.00 -1.46 15.98
N GLN A 221 25.81 -1.42 14.89
CA GLN A 221 26.06 -0.21 14.12
C GLN A 221 24.92 0.14 13.14
N THR A 222 24.08 -0.82 12.79
CA THR A 222 22.92 -0.57 11.94
C THR A 222 21.90 0.27 12.70
N GLU A 223 21.58 1.46 12.18
CA GLU A 223 20.71 2.42 12.85
C GLU A 223 19.25 1.93 12.93
N SER A 224 18.72 1.38 11.85
CA SER A 224 17.33 0.89 11.78
C SER A 224 17.18 -0.25 10.76
N LEU A 225 16.08 -0.97 10.86
CA LEU A 225 15.61 -1.88 9.80
C LEU A 225 14.80 -1.11 8.77
N ASN A 226 14.76 -1.61 7.54
CA ASN A 226 13.77 -1.16 6.56
C ASN A 226 12.36 -1.33 7.13
N VAL A 227 11.49 -0.34 6.99
CA VAL A 227 10.17 -0.30 7.62
C VAL A 227 9.27 -1.48 7.19
N ALA A 228 9.35 -1.92 5.93
CA ALA A 228 8.57 -3.08 5.47
C ALA A 228 9.11 -4.39 6.06
N MET A 229 10.43 -4.50 6.28
CA MET A 229 11.02 -5.65 6.96
C MET A 229 10.65 -5.67 8.45
N ALA A 230 10.71 -4.51 9.12
CA ALA A 230 10.25 -4.39 10.50
C ALA A 230 8.77 -4.78 10.63
N GLY A 231 7.92 -4.25 9.75
CA GLY A 231 6.50 -4.60 9.69
C GLY A 231 6.27 -6.10 9.52
N ALA A 232 7.04 -6.77 8.64
CA ALA A 232 6.91 -8.21 8.42
C ALA A 232 7.25 -9.03 9.69
N ILE A 233 8.29 -8.64 10.40
CA ILE A 233 8.70 -9.31 11.66
C ILE A 233 7.63 -9.12 12.73
N VAL A 234 7.15 -7.88 12.92
CA VAL A 234 6.14 -7.55 13.94
C VAL A 234 4.82 -8.24 13.66
N VAL A 235 4.29 -8.10 12.45
CA VAL A 235 3.00 -8.72 12.06
C VAL A 235 3.07 -10.25 12.18
N SER A 236 4.19 -10.87 11.76
CA SER A 236 4.39 -12.31 11.91
C SER A 236 4.38 -12.75 13.38
N GLN A 237 4.95 -11.95 14.29
CA GLN A 237 4.96 -12.28 15.72
C GLN A 237 3.57 -12.10 16.34
N VAL A 238 2.85 -11.05 15.98
CA VAL A 238 1.47 -10.79 16.47
C VAL A 238 0.52 -11.89 16.00
N ARG A 239 0.58 -12.28 14.73
CA ARG A 239 -0.27 -13.35 14.15
C ARG A 239 0.16 -14.78 14.54
N LYS A 240 1.30 -14.95 15.22
CA LYS A 240 1.75 -16.27 15.71
C LYS A 240 0.78 -16.92 16.70
N LEU A 241 -0.02 -16.10 17.39
CA LEU A 241 -0.96 -16.57 18.40
C LEU A 241 -2.28 -17.10 17.81
N ASP A 242 -2.51 -16.89 16.50
CA ASP A 242 -3.75 -17.31 15.80
C ASP A 242 -3.72 -18.78 15.32
N ASN A 243 -2.67 -19.59 15.68
CA ASN A 243 -2.51 -21.00 15.28
C ASN A 243 -2.45 -21.93 16.48
#